data_b26ab5e86e833284bce3d5293c8eef32
#
_entry.id   b26ab5e86e833284bce3d5293c8eef32
#
_cell.length_a   1.000
_cell.length_b   1.000
_cell.length_c   1.000
_cell.angle_alpha   90.00
_cell.angle_beta   90.00
_cell.angle_gamma   90.00
#
_symmetry.space_group_name_H-M   'P 1'
#
loop_
_entity.id
_entity.type
_entity.pdbx_description
1 polymer ?
#
loop_
_entity_poly.entity_id
_entity_poly.type
_entity_poly.pdbx_seq_one_letter_code
_entity_poly.pdbx_strand_id
1 'polypeptide(L)'
;MKALQTLVLILIAAVIILSMTMFTVDQRKYALVSQFGEVKHVISEPGLNFKWPFIQDVRYFEKRIITMDSDEPERFITSEKKNVLVDSYIKWRISDPKLYYISFSGDESRARIRLNQTINAGLREEFGKRTVHDVVSGERDKIMEEMREKANVDTLKVGIRIVDVRLKRVELPDEVSAAIYSRMEAERARVANELRSEGAAAAEQIRADADKQREVIVSSAYRDAQKIKADGDKEAAAIYAAAYNKNAEFYAFYRSLEAYRASFANKSDVMVVDPSSEFFNYLKKNSR
;
A
#
# COMPACT_ATOMS: atom_id res chain seq x y z
N MET A 1 7.69 -50.96 78.18
CA MET A 1 8.43 -50.87 76.88
C MET A 1 7.51 -51.01 75.68
N LYS A 2 6.58 -51.99 75.63
CA LYS A 2 5.66 -52.11 74.46
C LYS A 2 4.76 -50.90 74.22
N ALA A 3 4.22 -50.21 75.23
CA ALA A 3 3.36 -49.03 75.10
C ALA A 3 4.15 -47.83 74.56
N LEU A 4 5.42 -47.62 74.91
CA LEU A 4 6.27 -46.64 74.38
C LEU A 4 6.59 -46.85 72.89
N GLN A 5 6.83 -48.07 72.50
CA GLN A 5 7.09 -48.44 71.10
C GLN A 5 5.85 -48.21 70.22
N THR A 6 4.64 -48.53 70.71
CA THR A 6 3.39 -48.30 69.98
C THR A 6 3.11 -46.83 69.89
N LEU A 7 3.40 -45.97 70.85
CA LEU A 7 3.23 -44.52 70.84
C LEU A 7 4.21 -43.90 69.83
N VAL A 8 5.45 -44.36 69.77
CA VAL A 8 6.44 -43.87 68.76
C VAL A 8 6.02 -44.25 67.35
N LEU A 9 5.47 -45.44 67.13
CA LEU A 9 4.94 -45.89 65.85
C LEU A 9 3.74 -45.06 65.41
N ILE A 10 2.82 -44.71 66.28
CA ILE A 10 1.68 -43.87 66.00
C ILE A 10 2.16 -42.43 65.68
N LEU A 11 3.13 -41.90 66.39
CA LEU A 11 3.69 -40.57 66.10
C LEU A 11 4.38 -40.52 64.73
N ILE A 12 5.15 -41.54 64.39
CA ILE A 12 5.79 -41.66 63.04
C ILE A 12 4.70 -41.74 61.97
N ALA A 13 3.67 -42.57 62.14
CA ALA A 13 2.57 -42.69 61.19
C ALA A 13 1.83 -41.32 61.02
N ALA A 14 1.59 -40.57 62.10
CA ALA A 14 0.97 -39.26 62.07
C ALA A 14 1.83 -38.25 61.32
N VAL A 15 3.16 -38.24 61.53
CA VAL A 15 4.08 -37.38 60.80
C VAL A 15 4.10 -37.73 59.30
N ILE A 16 4.08 -38.97 58.94
CA ILE A 16 4.02 -39.42 57.52
C ILE A 16 2.70 -38.97 56.88
N ILE A 17 1.57 -39.16 57.56
CA ILE A 17 0.25 -38.70 57.06
C ILE A 17 0.25 -37.19 56.89
N LEU A 18 0.76 -36.43 57.87
CA LEU A 18 0.85 -34.98 57.80
C LEU A 18 1.73 -34.53 56.64
N SER A 19 2.86 -35.18 56.40
CA SER A 19 3.74 -34.91 55.28
C SER A 19 3.07 -35.16 53.93
N MET A 20 2.23 -36.19 53.82
CA MET A 20 1.48 -36.51 52.60
C MET A 20 0.29 -35.54 52.35
N THR A 21 -0.17 -34.85 53.39
CA THR A 21 -1.28 -33.90 53.32
C THR A 21 -0.84 -32.55 52.81
N MET A 22 0.41 -32.14 53.06
CA MET A 22 0.94 -30.83 52.73
C MET A 22 1.57 -30.83 51.34
N PHE A 23 1.31 -29.77 50.56
CA PHE A 23 1.97 -29.51 49.29
C PHE A 23 2.20 -28.02 49.09
N THR A 24 3.21 -27.67 48.32
CA THR A 24 3.57 -26.28 48.03
C THR A 24 3.24 -25.95 46.60
N VAL A 25 2.71 -24.73 46.39
CA VAL A 25 2.44 -24.18 45.05
C VAL A 25 3.47 -23.09 44.74
N ASP A 26 4.21 -23.29 43.67
CA ASP A 26 5.16 -22.30 43.16
C ASP A 26 4.40 -21.15 42.48
N GLN A 27 4.93 -19.91 42.59
CA GLN A 27 4.36 -18.73 41.94
C GLN A 27 4.22 -18.88 40.41
N ARG A 28 5.03 -19.73 39.78
CA ARG A 28 5.07 -19.99 38.34
C ARG A 28 4.08 -21.04 37.90
N LYS A 29 3.35 -21.71 38.82
CA LYS A 29 2.47 -22.84 38.53
C LYS A 29 1.08 -22.62 39.10
N TYR A 30 0.11 -23.23 38.44
CA TYR A 30 -1.21 -23.50 39.01
C TYR A 30 -1.19 -24.87 39.61
N ALA A 31 -1.85 -25.06 40.75
CA ALA A 31 -2.13 -26.36 41.27
C ALA A 31 -3.62 -26.69 41.13
N LEU A 32 -3.92 -27.76 40.44
CA LEU A 32 -5.27 -28.28 40.26
C LEU A 32 -5.44 -29.51 41.17
N VAL A 33 -6.37 -29.40 42.11
CA VAL A 33 -6.72 -30.50 43.02
C VAL A 33 -7.91 -31.22 42.45
N SER A 34 -7.72 -32.49 42.10
CA SER A 34 -8.76 -33.40 41.62
C SER A 34 -9.08 -34.47 42.63
N GLN A 35 -10.33 -34.92 42.67
CA GLN A 35 -10.81 -35.99 43.49
C GLN A 35 -11.56 -36.98 42.60
N PHE A 36 -11.07 -38.21 42.49
CA PHE A 36 -11.63 -39.26 41.60
C PHE A 36 -11.82 -38.77 40.15
N GLY A 37 -10.91 -37.90 39.66
CA GLY A 37 -10.96 -37.32 38.32
C GLY A 37 -11.81 -36.03 38.19
N GLU A 38 -12.59 -35.67 39.22
CA GLU A 38 -13.35 -34.42 39.24
C GLU A 38 -12.49 -33.27 39.81
N VAL A 39 -12.47 -32.13 39.12
CA VAL A 39 -11.75 -30.90 39.56
C VAL A 39 -12.50 -30.26 40.71
N LYS A 40 -11.91 -30.23 41.90
CA LYS A 40 -12.50 -29.60 43.10
C LYS A 40 -12.05 -28.16 43.24
N HIS A 41 -10.74 -27.92 43.20
CA HIS A 41 -10.18 -26.58 43.41
C HIS A 41 -9.02 -26.33 42.44
N VAL A 42 -8.90 -25.03 42.03
CA VAL A 42 -7.73 -24.51 41.33
C VAL A 42 -7.07 -23.48 42.24
N ILE A 43 -5.81 -23.69 42.55
CA ILE A 43 -5.02 -22.81 43.42
C ILE A 43 -4.06 -22.04 42.52
N SER A 44 -4.21 -20.74 42.50
CA SER A 44 -3.38 -19.82 41.70
C SER A 44 -2.39 -19.02 42.54
N GLU A 45 -2.59 -19.01 43.87
CA GLU A 45 -1.73 -18.28 44.80
C GLU A 45 -0.60 -19.20 45.31
N PRO A 46 0.63 -18.70 45.38
CA PRO A 46 1.76 -19.44 45.89
C PRO A 46 1.64 -19.60 47.39
N GLY A 47 2.07 -20.75 47.89
CA GLY A 47 2.06 -21.02 49.29
C GLY A 47 1.89 -22.47 49.66
N LEU A 48 1.72 -22.70 50.93
CA LEU A 48 1.49 -24.02 51.51
C LEU A 48 -0.02 -24.32 51.49
N ASN A 49 -0.37 -25.49 50.92
CA ASN A 49 -1.76 -25.92 50.83
C ASN A 49 -1.88 -27.37 51.35
N PHE A 50 -3.10 -27.75 51.61
CA PHE A 50 -3.41 -29.08 52.15
C PHE A 50 -4.31 -29.88 51.21
N LYS A 51 -4.03 -31.14 51.10
CA LYS A 51 -4.86 -32.11 50.35
C LYS A 51 -5.21 -33.32 51.23
N TRP A 52 -6.30 -33.99 50.93
CA TRP A 52 -6.63 -35.25 51.53
C TRP A 52 -5.76 -36.37 50.94
N PRO A 53 -4.86 -36.99 51.71
CA PRO A 53 -4.01 -38.07 51.19
C PRO A 53 -4.88 -39.22 50.69
N PHE A 54 -4.44 -39.94 49.67
CA PHE A 54 -5.10 -41.06 49.02
C PHE A 54 -6.40 -40.76 48.24
N ILE A 55 -7.06 -39.64 48.48
CA ILE A 55 -8.34 -39.29 47.86
C ILE A 55 -8.16 -38.17 46.79
N GLN A 56 -7.26 -37.23 47.06
CA GLN A 56 -7.01 -36.08 46.19
C GLN A 56 -5.66 -36.17 45.51
N ASP A 57 -5.66 -35.95 44.21
CA ASP A 57 -4.47 -35.79 43.40
C ASP A 57 -4.24 -34.34 43.03
N VAL A 58 -2.97 -33.93 43.00
CA VAL A 58 -2.57 -32.54 42.64
C VAL A 58 -1.75 -32.56 41.38
N ARG A 59 -2.23 -31.85 40.38
CA ARG A 59 -1.49 -31.61 39.13
C ARG A 59 -1.07 -30.16 38.98
N TYR A 60 0.14 -29.96 38.50
CA TYR A 60 0.73 -28.64 38.32
C TYR A 60 0.71 -28.28 36.86
N PHE A 61 0.31 -27.04 36.55
CA PHE A 61 0.31 -26.45 35.21
C PHE A 61 1.15 -25.17 35.19
N GLU A 62 1.88 -24.96 34.10
CA GLU A 62 2.68 -23.74 33.91
C GLU A 62 1.77 -22.52 33.79
N LYS A 63 2.11 -21.46 34.57
CA LYS A 63 1.45 -20.14 34.52
C LYS A 63 2.17 -19.19 33.58
N ARG A 64 3.44 -19.49 33.29
CA ARG A 64 4.28 -18.68 32.39
C ARG A 64 3.82 -18.79 30.95
N ILE A 65 4.31 -17.88 30.12
CA ILE A 65 4.13 -17.92 28.67
C ILE A 65 5.02 -19.05 28.14
N ILE A 66 4.42 -19.95 27.40
CA ILE A 66 5.08 -21.05 26.70
C ILE A 66 5.22 -20.67 25.24
N THR A 67 6.39 -20.88 24.67
CA THR A 67 6.62 -20.72 23.24
C THR A 67 6.53 -22.07 22.56
N MET A 68 5.78 -22.12 21.48
CA MET A 68 5.68 -23.27 20.61
C MET A 68 6.14 -22.86 19.23
N ASP A 69 7.19 -23.48 18.74
CA ASP A 69 7.67 -23.34 17.37
C ASP A 69 6.96 -24.33 16.46
N SER A 70 6.79 -23.97 15.19
CA SER A 70 6.43 -24.94 14.15
C SER A 70 7.65 -25.82 13.88
N ASP A 71 7.46 -27.14 13.93
CA ASP A 71 8.58 -28.08 13.73
C ASP A 71 9.06 -28.08 12.27
N GLU A 72 8.14 -27.85 11.33
CA GLU A 72 8.42 -27.76 9.91
C GLU A 72 7.65 -26.59 9.28
N PRO A 73 8.23 -25.91 8.25
CA PRO A 73 7.51 -24.89 7.50
C PRO A 73 6.28 -25.47 6.80
N GLU A 74 5.13 -24.84 6.97
CA GLU A 74 3.90 -25.27 6.32
C GLU A 74 3.66 -24.53 5.01
N ARG A 75 2.99 -25.21 4.07
CA ARG A 75 2.61 -24.65 2.77
C ARG A 75 1.25 -23.98 2.85
N PHE A 76 1.21 -22.72 2.41
CA PHE A 76 -0.02 -21.94 2.26
C PHE A 76 -0.17 -21.44 0.84
N ILE A 77 -1.42 -21.29 0.39
CA ILE A 77 -1.77 -20.79 -0.92
C ILE A 77 -2.28 -19.35 -0.74
N THR A 78 -1.69 -18.40 -1.44
CA THR A 78 -2.13 -17.00 -1.44
C THR A 78 -3.28 -16.75 -2.42
N SER A 79 -3.89 -15.55 -2.36
CA SER A 79 -4.94 -15.12 -3.29
C SER A 79 -4.50 -15.19 -4.76
N GLU A 80 -3.21 -15.02 -5.01
CA GLU A 80 -2.59 -15.14 -6.35
C GLU A 80 -2.33 -16.59 -6.77
N LYS A 81 -2.81 -17.58 -6.00
CA LYS A 81 -2.56 -19.03 -6.22
C LYS A 81 -1.06 -19.40 -6.18
N LYS A 82 -0.24 -18.63 -5.46
CA LYS A 82 1.17 -18.92 -5.23
C LYS A 82 1.32 -19.70 -3.94
N ASN A 83 2.13 -20.77 -3.97
CA ASN A 83 2.52 -21.50 -2.77
C ASN A 83 3.62 -20.74 -2.04
N VAL A 84 3.46 -20.59 -0.74
CA VAL A 84 4.47 -20.03 0.16
C VAL A 84 4.74 -21.01 1.30
N LEU A 85 6.01 -21.11 1.69
CA LEU A 85 6.45 -21.83 2.87
C LEU A 85 6.53 -20.84 4.02
N VAL A 86 5.82 -21.15 5.09
CA VAL A 86 5.70 -20.25 6.23
C VAL A 86 6.17 -20.97 7.48
N ASP A 87 7.11 -20.37 8.15
CA ASP A 87 7.57 -20.76 9.48
C ASP A 87 7.04 -19.78 10.51
N SER A 88 6.43 -20.27 11.58
CA SER A 88 5.77 -19.47 12.59
C SER A 88 6.06 -19.96 14.01
N TYR A 89 5.92 -19.07 14.99
CA TYR A 89 5.89 -19.44 16.39
C TYR A 89 4.72 -18.79 17.11
N ILE A 90 4.27 -19.47 18.15
CA ILE A 90 3.12 -19.08 18.95
C ILE A 90 3.55 -18.93 20.40
N LYS A 91 3.19 -17.82 21.02
CA LYS A 91 3.31 -17.64 22.48
C LYS A 91 1.94 -17.79 23.09
N TRP A 92 1.80 -18.72 23.99
CA TRP A 92 0.54 -19.02 24.64
C TRP A 92 0.72 -19.26 26.14
N ARG A 93 -0.36 -19.19 26.87
CA ARG A 93 -0.40 -19.53 28.30
C ARG A 93 -1.73 -20.15 28.67
N ILE A 94 -1.72 -20.90 29.75
CA ILE A 94 -2.93 -21.44 30.35
C ILE A 94 -3.62 -20.28 31.09
N SER A 95 -4.84 -19.94 30.68
CA SER A 95 -5.67 -18.91 31.31
C SER A 95 -6.64 -19.49 32.34
N ASP A 96 -7.20 -20.66 32.06
CA ASP A 96 -8.06 -21.41 32.96
C ASP A 96 -7.58 -22.88 33.06
N PRO A 97 -6.92 -23.23 34.16
CA PRO A 97 -6.43 -24.60 34.36
C PRO A 97 -7.52 -25.69 34.45
N LYS A 98 -8.74 -25.31 34.85
CA LYS A 98 -9.88 -26.24 34.91
C LYS A 98 -10.35 -26.62 33.49
N LEU A 99 -10.61 -25.62 32.66
CA LEU A 99 -10.99 -25.85 31.26
C LEU A 99 -9.89 -26.54 30.47
N TYR A 100 -8.63 -26.16 30.71
CA TYR A 100 -7.47 -26.84 30.12
C TYR A 100 -7.39 -28.33 30.48
N TYR A 101 -7.58 -28.63 31.75
CA TYR A 101 -7.58 -30.03 32.22
C TYR A 101 -8.73 -30.85 31.63
N ILE A 102 -9.93 -30.29 31.59
CA ILE A 102 -11.10 -30.96 31.01
C ILE A 102 -10.88 -31.25 29.52
N SER A 103 -10.30 -30.29 28.78
CA SER A 103 -10.12 -30.38 27.33
C SER A 103 -8.97 -31.30 26.91
N PHE A 104 -7.88 -31.29 27.67
CA PHE A 104 -6.63 -31.95 27.28
C PHE A 104 -6.16 -33.05 28.29
N SER A 105 -6.89 -33.26 29.37
CA SER A 105 -6.50 -34.16 30.49
C SER A 105 -5.13 -33.78 31.10
N GLY A 106 -4.70 -32.54 30.91
CA GLY A 106 -3.38 -32.03 31.34
C GLY A 106 -2.20 -32.43 30.45
N ASP A 107 -2.47 -32.95 29.25
CA ASP A 107 -1.44 -33.32 28.28
C ASP A 107 -1.10 -32.11 27.39
N GLU A 108 0.11 -31.58 27.53
CA GLU A 108 0.61 -30.46 26.76
C GLU A 108 0.73 -30.81 25.27
N SER A 109 1.07 -32.04 24.92
CA SER A 109 1.22 -32.45 23.52
C SER A 109 -0.11 -32.35 22.76
N ARG A 110 -1.22 -32.72 23.39
CA ARG A 110 -2.56 -32.57 22.81
C ARG A 110 -2.93 -31.12 22.64
N ALA A 111 -2.59 -30.30 23.62
CA ALA A 111 -2.82 -28.83 23.51
C ALA A 111 -2.02 -28.20 22.36
N ARG A 112 -0.75 -28.60 22.20
CA ARG A 112 0.12 -28.16 21.11
C ARG A 112 -0.44 -28.54 19.74
N ILE A 113 -0.86 -29.79 19.57
CA ILE A 113 -1.49 -30.26 18.32
C ILE A 113 -2.74 -29.43 18.00
N ARG A 114 -3.60 -29.20 18.98
CA ARG A 114 -4.83 -28.41 18.79
C ARG A 114 -4.54 -26.96 18.44
N LEU A 115 -3.58 -26.33 19.13
CA LEU A 115 -3.14 -24.97 18.85
C LEU A 115 -2.59 -24.85 17.42
N ASN A 116 -1.74 -25.80 17.03
CA ASN A 116 -1.17 -25.83 15.67
C ASN A 116 -2.27 -25.91 14.61
N GLN A 117 -3.23 -26.80 14.79
CA GLN A 117 -4.38 -26.93 13.88
C GLN A 117 -5.19 -25.62 13.79
N THR A 118 -5.46 -24.99 14.93
CA THR A 118 -6.25 -23.74 14.97
C THR A 118 -5.52 -22.61 14.29
N ILE A 119 -4.22 -22.45 14.56
CA ILE A 119 -3.40 -21.39 13.96
C ILE A 119 -3.22 -21.64 12.47
N ASN A 120 -2.92 -22.85 12.04
CA ASN A 120 -2.75 -23.17 10.63
C ASN A 120 -4.05 -23.01 9.83
N ALA A 121 -5.19 -23.29 10.43
CA ALA A 121 -6.48 -22.99 9.81
C ALA A 121 -6.69 -21.47 9.63
N GLY A 122 -6.38 -20.69 10.65
CA GLY A 122 -6.44 -19.22 10.59
C GLY A 122 -5.45 -18.63 9.58
N LEU A 123 -4.21 -19.11 9.56
CA LEU A 123 -3.20 -18.71 8.58
C LEU A 123 -3.65 -19.02 7.15
N ARG A 124 -4.22 -20.21 6.92
CA ARG A 124 -4.73 -20.60 5.61
C ARG A 124 -5.84 -19.68 5.13
N GLU A 125 -6.73 -19.28 6.01
CA GLU A 125 -7.80 -18.34 5.70
C GLU A 125 -7.25 -16.95 5.36
N GLU A 126 -6.33 -16.41 6.16
CA GLU A 126 -5.79 -15.07 5.96
C GLU A 126 -4.85 -14.98 4.75
N PHE A 127 -4.02 -15.98 4.52
CA PHE A 127 -3.16 -16.04 3.33
C PHE A 127 -3.97 -16.18 2.04
N GLY A 128 -5.07 -16.93 2.07
CA GLY A 128 -5.96 -17.09 0.93
C GLY A 128 -6.64 -15.80 0.46
N LYS A 129 -6.72 -14.78 1.32
CA LYS A 129 -7.31 -13.48 0.99
C LYS A 129 -6.29 -12.43 0.53
N ARG A 130 -4.99 -12.67 0.72
CA ARG A 130 -3.93 -11.66 0.59
C ARG A 130 -2.89 -12.07 -0.44
N THR A 131 -2.19 -11.06 -0.98
CA THR A 131 -1.07 -11.29 -1.90
C THR A 131 0.21 -11.64 -1.14
N VAL A 132 1.19 -12.24 -1.84
CA VAL A 132 2.51 -12.49 -1.23
C VAL A 132 3.15 -11.19 -0.74
N HIS A 133 2.97 -10.10 -1.46
CA HIS A 133 3.50 -8.79 -1.10
C HIS A 133 2.93 -8.27 0.23
N ASP A 134 1.62 -8.37 0.43
CA ASP A 134 0.94 -7.90 1.65
C ASP A 134 1.43 -8.65 2.88
N VAL A 135 1.65 -9.96 2.74
CA VAL A 135 2.13 -10.83 3.83
C VAL A 135 3.59 -10.54 4.20
N VAL A 136 4.43 -10.20 3.19
CA VAL A 136 5.87 -10.03 3.41
C VAL A 136 6.22 -8.61 3.87
N SER A 137 5.58 -7.57 3.33
CA SER A 137 6.12 -6.21 3.41
C SER A 137 5.23 -5.15 4.05
N GLY A 138 3.92 -5.31 4.11
CA GLY A 138 3.08 -4.18 4.45
C GLY A 138 2.18 -4.32 5.66
N GLU A 139 1.41 -5.39 5.74
CA GLU A 139 0.34 -5.55 6.74
C GLU A 139 0.58 -6.68 7.72
N ARG A 140 1.81 -7.18 7.80
CA ARG A 140 2.18 -8.36 8.60
C ARG A 140 1.73 -8.28 10.05
N ASP A 141 1.97 -7.17 10.72
CA ASP A 141 1.60 -7.01 12.13
C ASP A 141 0.08 -7.00 12.32
N LYS A 142 -0.65 -6.36 11.42
CA LYS A 142 -2.11 -6.33 11.45
C LYS A 142 -2.72 -7.71 11.21
N ILE A 143 -2.16 -8.45 10.26
CA ILE A 143 -2.56 -9.84 9.98
C ILE A 143 -2.39 -10.72 11.22
N MET A 144 -1.24 -10.60 11.88
CA MET A 144 -0.95 -11.39 13.08
C MET A 144 -1.86 -11.03 14.25
N GLU A 145 -2.22 -9.75 14.39
CA GLU A 145 -3.14 -9.31 15.42
C GLU A 145 -4.57 -9.83 15.17
N GLU A 146 -5.09 -9.68 13.96
CA GLU A 146 -6.42 -10.19 13.58
C GLU A 146 -6.50 -11.71 13.77
N MET A 147 -5.42 -12.42 13.40
CA MET A 147 -5.33 -13.86 13.58
C MET A 147 -5.26 -14.25 15.05
N ARG A 148 -4.49 -13.54 15.88
CA ARG A 148 -4.44 -13.75 17.32
C ARG A 148 -5.83 -13.61 17.96
N GLU A 149 -6.57 -12.57 17.58
CA GLU A 149 -7.92 -12.31 18.09
C GLU A 149 -8.88 -13.44 17.69
N LYS A 150 -8.91 -13.81 16.43
CA LYS A 150 -9.75 -14.91 15.94
C LYS A 150 -9.42 -16.22 16.64
N ALA A 151 -8.14 -16.58 16.73
CA ALA A 151 -7.72 -17.81 17.39
C ALA A 151 -8.05 -17.82 18.89
N ASN A 152 -8.00 -16.66 19.56
CA ASN A 152 -8.37 -16.55 20.97
C ASN A 152 -9.85 -16.86 21.23
N VAL A 153 -10.76 -16.59 20.28
CA VAL A 153 -12.19 -16.92 20.43
C VAL A 153 -12.39 -18.41 20.68
N ASP A 154 -11.62 -19.25 20.01
CA ASP A 154 -11.75 -20.72 20.14
C ASP A 154 -10.87 -21.28 21.24
N THR A 155 -9.66 -20.76 21.42
CA THR A 155 -8.72 -21.29 22.41
C THR A 155 -9.08 -20.91 23.85
N LEU A 156 -9.77 -19.80 24.07
CA LEU A 156 -10.30 -19.43 25.39
C LEU A 156 -11.35 -20.45 25.91
N LYS A 157 -12.12 -21.05 25.02
CA LYS A 157 -13.11 -22.08 25.38
C LYS A 157 -12.47 -23.35 25.98
N VAL A 158 -11.21 -23.58 25.64
CA VAL A 158 -10.42 -24.72 26.15
C VAL A 158 -9.38 -24.31 27.21
N GLY A 159 -9.49 -23.09 27.74
CA GLY A 159 -8.64 -22.60 28.82
C GLY A 159 -7.25 -22.14 28.41
N ILE A 160 -7.02 -21.88 27.11
CA ILE A 160 -5.76 -21.39 26.57
C ILE A 160 -5.95 -19.95 26.07
N ARG A 161 -4.98 -19.10 26.37
CA ARG A 161 -4.87 -17.74 25.79
C ARG A 161 -3.63 -17.64 24.93
N ILE A 162 -3.81 -17.30 23.67
CA ILE A 162 -2.73 -16.94 22.77
C ILE A 162 -2.30 -15.51 23.09
N VAL A 163 -1.03 -15.34 23.40
CA VAL A 163 -0.42 -14.06 23.76
C VAL A 163 0.07 -13.35 22.51
N ASP A 164 0.75 -14.10 21.62
CA ASP A 164 1.32 -13.57 20.40
C ASP A 164 1.44 -14.68 19.35
N VAL A 165 1.33 -14.31 18.09
CA VAL A 165 1.58 -15.17 16.93
C VAL A 165 2.51 -14.41 16.00
N ARG A 166 3.61 -15.02 15.59
CA ARG A 166 4.58 -14.38 14.69
C ARG A 166 5.03 -15.34 13.60
N LEU A 167 5.17 -14.77 12.40
CA LEU A 167 5.83 -15.44 11.31
C LEU A 167 7.34 -15.24 11.45
N LYS A 168 8.12 -16.32 11.40
CA LYS A 168 9.59 -16.26 11.36
C LYS A 168 10.05 -15.95 9.95
N ARG A 169 9.55 -16.72 8.99
CA ARG A 169 10.00 -16.73 7.61
C ARG A 169 8.82 -17.01 6.68
N VAL A 170 8.81 -16.34 5.55
CA VAL A 170 7.90 -16.60 4.45
C VAL A 170 8.75 -16.70 3.20
N GLU A 171 8.80 -17.87 2.60
CA GLU A 171 9.64 -18.18 1.44
C GLU A 171 8.81 -18.80 0.32
N LEU A 172 9.28 -18.62 -0.90
CA LEU A 172 8.76 -19.37 -2.03
C LEU A 172 9.51 -20.69 -2.12
N PRO A 173 8.83 -21.82 -2.44
CA PRO A 173 9.50 -23.08 -2.68
C PRO A 173 10.59 -22.97 -3.75
N ASP A 174 11.77 -23.52 -3.49
CA ASP A 174 12.95 -23.40 -4.37
C ASP A 174 12.68 -23.93 -5.79
N GLU A 175 11.85 -24.95 -5.90
CA GLU A 175 11.50 -25.59 -7.18
C GLU A 175 10.79 -24.65 -8.18
N VAL A 176 10.10 -23.64 -7.67
CA VAL A 176 9.29 -22.71 -8.49
C VAL A 176 9.76 -21.26 -8.40
N SER A 177 10.71 -20.97 -7.55
CA SER A 177 11.14 -19.59 -7.27
C SER A 177 11.69 -18.90 -8.54
N ALA A 178 12.56 -19.56 -9.30
CA ALA A 178 13.14 -19.02 -10.54
C ALA A 178 12.06 -18.70 -11.59
N ALA A 179 11.10 -19.60 -11.77
CA ALA A 179 10.00 -19.40 -12.73
C ALA A 179 9.05 -18.28 -12.29
N ILE A 180 8.81 -18.16 -10.98
CA ILE A 180 7.98 -17.08 -10.41
C ILE A 180 8.70 -15.74 -10.56
N TYR A 181 10.00 -15.64 -10.26
CA TYR A 181 10.76 -14.40 -10.43
C TYR A 181 10.78 -13.95 -11.89
N SER A 182 11.05 -14.84 -12.83
CA SER A 182 11.01 -14.54 -14.26
C SER A 182 9.62 -14.03 -14.71
N ARG A 183 8.55 -14.67 -14.23
CA ARG A 183 7.17 -14.22 -14.52
C ARG A 183 6.87 -12.84 -13.90
N MET A 184 7.29 -12.61 -12.67
CA MET A 184 7.12 -11.30 -12.00
C MET A 184 7.89 -10.21 -12.73
N GLU A 185 9.11 -10.48 -13.20
CA GLU A 185 9.92 -9.56 -14.00
C GLU A 185 9.21 -9.22 -15.33
N ALA A 186 8.73 -10.24 -16.06
CA ALA A 186 7.98 -10.04 -17.29
C ALA A 186 6.69 -9.23 -17.08
N GLU A 187 5.96 -9.52 -16.02
CA GLU A 187 4.74 -8.78 -15.67
C GLU A 187 5.04 -7.32 -15.31
N ARG A 188 6.09 -7.06 -14.52
CA ARG A 188 6.53 -5.70 -14.20
C ARG A 188 6.98 -4.94 -15.45
N ALA A 189 7.71 -5.60 -16.36
CA ALA A 189 8.09 -5.02 -17.63
C ALA A 189 6.86 -4.69 -18.51
N ARG A 190 5.85 -5.56 -18.53
CA ARG A 190 4.59 -5.33 -19.24
C ARG A 190 3.86 -4.10 -18.70
N VAL A 191 3.65 -4.02 -17.38
CA VAL A 191 2.98 -2.88 -16.74
C VAL A 191 3.76 -1.58 -16.97
N ALA A 192 5.09 -1.62 -16.85
CA ALA A 192 5.93 -0.44 -17.12
C ALA A 192 5.81 0.03 -18.56
N ASN A 193 5.76 -0.88 -19.54
CA ASN A 193 5.58 -0.53 -20.95
C ASN A 193 4.17 0.01 -21.22
N GLU A 194 3.14 -0.56 -20.61
CA GLU A 194 1.76 -0.07 -20.70
C GLU A 194 1.66 1.39 -20.21
N LEU A 195 2.17 1.67 -19.00
CA LEU A 195 2.17 3.03 -18.44
C LEU A 195 3.01 4.02 -19.28
N ARG A 196 4.15 3.58 -19.85
CA ARG A 196 4.93 4.42 -20.77
C ARG A 196 4.16 4.74 -22.05
N SER A 197 3.46 3.76 -22.61
CA SER A 197 2.65 3.93 -23.82
C SER A 197 1.47 4.86 -23.58
N GLU A 198 0.78 4.69 -22.47
CA GLU A 198 -0.31 5.60 -22.06
C GLU A 198 0.21 7.03 -21.85
N GLY A 199 1.35 7.17 -21.15
CA GLY A 199 1.99 8.46 -20.95
C GLY A 199 2.43 9.14 -22.25
N ALA A 200 2.95 8.36 -23.21
CA ALA A 200 3.31 8.86 -24.52
C ALA A 200 2.08 9.31 -25.34
N ALA A 201 0.99 8.52 -25.31
CA ALA A 201 -0.25 8.89 -26.00
C ALA A 201 -0.89 10.16 -25.38
N ALA A 202 -0.92 10.27 -24.06
CA ALA A 202 -1.42 11.46 -23.38
C ALA A 202 -0.54 12.69 -23.69
N ALA A 203 0.77 12.56 -23.73
CA ALA A 203 1.68 13.64 -24.08
C ALA A 203 1.46 14.11 -25.52
N GLU A 204 1.25 13.21 -26.47
CA GLU A 204 0.98 13.54 -27.87
C GLU A 204 -0.36 14.28 -28.02
N GLN A 205 -1.39 13.85 -27.32
CA GLN A 205 -2.67 14.52 -27.30
C GLN A 205 -2.56 15.96 -26.77
N ILE A 206 -1.84 16.14 -25.65
CA ILE A 206 -1.60 17.47 -25.08
C ILE A 206 -0.85 18.37 -26.04
N ARG A 207 0.18 17.87 -26.75
CA ARG A 207 0.93 18.61 -27.77
C ARG A 207 0.03 19.01 -28.92
N ALA A 208 -0.75 18.06 -29.46
CA ALA A 208 -1.65 18.32 -30.57
C ALA A 208 -2.70 19.39 -30.21
N ASP A 209 -3.26 19.34 -29.00
CA ASP A 209 -4.20 20.36 -28.54
C ASP A 209 -3.53 21.71 -28.36
N ALA A 210 -2.31 21.77 -27.84
CA ALA A 210 -1.55 23.02 -27.71
C ALA A 210 -1.18 23.60 -29.04
N ASP A 211 -0.75 22.80 -30.01
CA ASP A 211 -0.44 23.26 -31.39
C ASP A 211 -1.71 23.78 -32.09
N LYS A 212 -2.83 23.10 -31.94
CA LYS A 212 -4.13 23.57 -32.45
C LYS A 212 -4.51 24.93 -31.83
N GLN A 213 -4.40 25.06 -30.51
CA GLN A 213 -4.70 26.34 -29.84
C GLN A 213 -3.76 27.45 -30.31
N ARG A 214 -2.47 27.18 -30.44
CA ARG A 214 -1.48 28.12 -30.98
C ARG A 214 -1.88 28.58 -32.37
N GLU A 215 -2.24 27.68 -33.28
CA GLU A 215 -2.64 28.01 -34.65
C GLU A 215 -3.90 28.91 -34.68
N VAL A 216 -4.89 28.57 -33.85
CA VAL A 216 -6.11 29.38 -33.71
C VAL A 216 -5.78 30.78 -33.21
N ILE A 217 -4.92 30.91 -32.19
CA ILE A 217 -4.51 32.22 -31.64
C ILE A 217 -3.76 33.04 -32.69
N VAL A 218 -2.78 32.46 -33.39
CA VAL A 218 -1.98 33.12 -34.39
C VAL A 218 -2.86 33.57 -35.58
N SER A 219 -3.74 32.68 -36.05
CA SER A 219 -4.66 33.01 -37.14
C SER A 219 -5.64 34.12 -36.78
N SER A 220 -6.18 34.08 -35.54
CA SER A 220 -7.07 35.14 -35.06
C SER A 220 -6.35 36.50 -34.94
N ALA A 221 -5.13 36.48 -34.36
CA ALA A 221 -4.32 37.69 -34.25
C ALA A 221 -3.95 38.29 -35.63
N TYR A 222 -3.61 37.42 -36.59
CA TYR A 222 -3.35 37.85 -37.96
C TYR A 222 -4.59 38.49 -38.62
N ARG A 223 -5.74 37.84 -38.50
CA ARG A 223 -7.02 38.39 -38.99
C ARG A 223 -7.33 39.74 -38.36
N ASP A 224 -7.15 39.88 -37.04
CA ASP A 224 -7.46 41.13 -36.36
C ASP A 224 -6.46 42.22 -36.73
N ALA A 225 -5.18 41.90 -36.93
CA ALA A 225 -4.18 42.82 -37.45
C ALA A 225 -4.51 43.30 -38.88
N GLN A 226 -4.96 42.37 -39.76
CA GLN A 226 -5.37 42.75 -41.12
C GLN A 226 -6.61 43.62 -41.12
N LYS A 227 -7.55 43.38 -40.21
CA LYS A 227 -8.74 44.21 -40.05
C LYS A 227 -8.38 45.63 -39.61
N ILE A 228 -7.53 45.78 -38.60
CA ILE A 228 -7.04 47.10 -38.12
C ILE A 228 -6.32 47.83 -39.25
N LYS A 229 -5.47 47.13 -40.00
CA LYS A 229 -4.77 47.69 -41.15
C LYS A 229 -5.74 48.15 -42.24
N ALA A 230 -6.72 47.32 -42.59
CA ALA A 230 -7.73 47.67 -43.58
C ALA A 230 -8.60 48.84 -43.14
N ASP A 231 -8.97 48.92 -41.87
CA ASP A 231 -9.74 50.05 -41.32
C ASP A 231 -8.88 51.35 -41.39
N GLY A 232 -7.58 51.28 -41.06
CA GLY A 232 -6.65 52.43 -41.23
C GLY A 232 -6.46 52.86 -42.66
N ASP A 233 -6.29 51.88 -43.58
CA ASP A 233 -6.18 52.18 -45.02
C ASP A 233 -7.47 52.83 -45.58
N LYS A 234 -8.65 52.36 -45.13
CA LYS A 234 -9.94 52.91 -45.46
C LYS A 234 -10.07 54.33 -44.94
N GLU A 235 -9.68 54.62 -43.71
CA GLU A 235 -9.74 55.98 -43.16
C GLU A 235 -8.76 56.94 -43.88
N ALA A 236 -7.55 56.47 -44.14
CA ALA A 236 -6.58 57.26 -44.93
C ALA A 236 -7.11 57.58 -46.33
N ALA A 237 -7.68 56.57 -47.02
CA ALA A 237 -8.29 56.74 -48.32
C ALA A 237 -9.45 57.79 -48.32
N ALA A 238 -10.28 57.74 -47.26
CA ALA A 238 -11.37 58.72 -47.10
C ALA A 238 -10.86 60.13 -46.88
N ILE A 239 -9.80 60.29 -46.07
CA ILE A 239 -9.15 61.61 -45.86
C ILE A 239 -8.55 62.11 -47.14
N TYR A 240 -7.83 61.33 -47.93
CA TYR A 240 -7.27 61.63 -49.18
C TYR A 240 -8.36 62.06 -50.21
N ALA A 241 -9.45 61.28 -50.31
CA ALA A 241 -10.57 61.57 -51.17
C ALA A 241 -11.25 62.91 -50.82
N ALA A 242 -11.45 63.17 -49.53
CA ALA A 242 -12.01 64.43 -49.07
C ALA A 242 -11.08 65.60 -49.35
N ALA A 243 -9.78 65.48 -49.27
CA ALA A 243 -8.78 66.47 -49.62
C ALA A 243 -8.74 66.73 -51.16
N TYR A 244 -8.78 65.61 -51.93
CA TYR A 244 -8.85 65.69 -53.40
C TYR A 244 -10.03 66.43 -53.90
N ASN A 245 -11.21 66.21 -53.36
CA ASN A 245 -12.43 66.88 -53.74
C ASN A 245 -12.42 68.44 -53.51
N LYS A 246 -11.52 68.90 -52.62
CA LYS A 246 -11.36 70.33 -52.38
C LYS A 246 -10.55 71.09 -53.51
N ASN A 247 -9.53 70.41 -54.07
CA ASN A 247 -8.75 70.93 -55.18
C ASN A 247 -8.11 69.79 -55.96
N ALA A 248 -8.82 69.28 -56.95
CA ALA A 248 -8.44 68.09 -57.71
C ALA A 248 -7.14 68.31 -58.53
N GLU A 249 -6.92 69.51 -59.05
CA GLU A 249 -5.76 69.82 -59.86
C GLU A 249 -4.47 69.86 -59.00
N PHE A 250 -4.51 70.47 -57.82
CA PHE A 250 -3.39 70.48 -56.89
C PHE A 250 -3.08 69.06 -56.37
N TYR A 251 -4.09 68.26 -56.05
CA TYR A 251 -3.86 66.88 -55.59
C TYR A 251 -3.23 66.02 -56.70
N ALA A 252 -3.68 66.13 -57.94
CA ALA A 252 -3.08 65.40 -59.07
C ALA A 252 -1.60 65.77 -59.25
N PHE A 253 -1.28 67.08 -59.11
CA PHE A 253 0.09 67.59 -59.16
C PHE A 253 0.94 67.02 -57.99
N TYR A 254 0.46 67.11 -56.78
CA TYR A 254 1.16 66.61 -55.59
C TYR A 254 1.40 65.06 -55.68
N ARG A 255 0.41 64.32 -56.10
CA ARG A 255 0.50 62.86 -56.28
C ARG A 255 1.47 62.47 -57.38
N SER A 256 1.56 63.22 -58.43
CA SER A 256 2.56 63.00 -59.49
C SER A 256 4.00 63.22 -58.96
N LEU A 257 4.21 64.23 -58.11
CA LEU A 257 5.52 64.45 -57.48
C LEU A 257 5.92 63.36 -56.54
N GLU A 258 4.97 62.85 -55.74
CA GLU A 258 5.20 61.66 -54.88
C GLU A 258 5.54 60.38 -55.71
N ALA A 259 4.80 60.16 -56.79
CA ALA A 259 5.08 59.10 -57.72
C ALA A 259 6.47 59.20 -58.36
N TYR A 260 6.87 60.39 -58.75
CA TYR A 260 8.22 60.68 -59.28
C TYR A 260 9.28 60.39 -58.23
N ARG A 261 9.10 60.84 -56.98
CA ARG A 261 10.02 60.59 -55.87
C ARG A 261 10.17 59.14 -55.58
N ALA A 262 9.07 58.38 -55.61
CA ALA A 262 9.10 56.90 -55.38
C ALA A 262 9.76 56.14 -56.54
N SER A 263 9.44 56.53 -57.80
CA SER A 263 10.01 55.90 -58.99
C SER A 263 11.50 56.19 -59.22
N PHE A 264 11.99 57.30 -58.74
CA PHE A 264 13.40 57.76 -58.91
C PHE A 264 14.21 57.60 -57.60
N ALA A 265 13.72 56.88 -56.63
CA ALA A 265 14.40 56.66 -55.32
C ALA A 265 15.69 55.83 -55.46
N ASN A 266 15.74 54.90 -56.40
CA ASN A 266 16.89 54.03 -56.62
C ASN A 266 17.77 54.60 -57.74
N LYS A 267 19.04 54.79 -57.44
CA LYS A 267 20.03 55.29 -58.42
C LYS A 267 20.59 54.27 -59.42
N SER A 268 20.22 52.99 -59.20
CA SER A 268 20.75 51.86 -60.00
C SER A 268 19.87 51.46 -61.17
N ASP A 269 18.66 52.04 -61.29
CA ASP A 269 17.71 51.64 -62.32
C ASP A 269 17.80 52.51 -63.55
N VAL A 270 17.90 51.90 -64.72
CA VAL A 270 17.85 52.56 -65.99
C VAL A 270 16.40 52.54 -66.49
N MET A 271 15.79 53.70 -66.52
CA MET A 271 14.43 53.79 -66.97
C MET A 271 14.40 54.35 -68.44
N VAL A 272 13.79 53.60 -69.32
CA VAL A 272 13.46 54.08 -70.67
C VAL A 272 12.07 54.73 -70.63
N VAL A 273 12.02 56.05 -70.77
CA VAL A 273 10.76 56.74 -70.63
C VAL A 273 10.32 57.28 -72.01
N ASP A 274 9.05 57.15 -72.33
CA ASP A 274 8.41 57.90 -73.40
C ASP A 274 7.98 59.31 -72.89
N PRO A 275 8.56 60.38 -73.39
CA PRO A 275 8.25 61.75 -72.98
C PRO A 275 6.80 62.18 -73.27
N SER A 276 6.05 61.42 -74.04
CA SER A 276 4.65 61.68 -74.40
C SER A 276 3.66 61.05 -73.41
N SER A 277 4.13 60.18 -72.47
CA SER A 277 3.25 59.53 -71.53
C SER A 277 2.60 60.55 -70.53
N GLU A 278 1.41 60.25 -70.16
CA GLU A 278 0.59 60.99 -69.20
C GLU A 278 1.27 61.18 -67.86
N PHE A 279 2.13 60.26 -67.45
CA PHE A 279 2.95 60.25 -66.25
C PHE A 279 3.88 61.46 -66.17
N PHE A 280 4.44 61.96 -67.29
CA PHE A 280 5.36 63.10 -67.35
C PHE A 280 4.70 64.45 -67.72
N ASN A 281 3.39 64.52 -67.74
CA ASN A 281 2.64 65.74 -68.10
C ASN A 281 2.99 66.95 -67.26
N TYR A 282 3.24 66.80 -65.94
CA TYR A 282 3.60 67.90 -65.06
C TYR A 282 5.08 68.27 -65.11
N LEU A 283 5.97 67.42 -65.58
CA LEU A 283 7.36 67.71 -65.83
C LEU A 283 7.52 68.57 -67.09
N LYS A 284 6.66 68.39 -68.08
CA LYS A 284 6.63 69.19 -69.33
C LYS A 284 5.99 70.59 -69.16
N LYS A 285 5.01 70.79 -68.31
CA LYS A 285 4.27 71.99 -68.11
C LYS A 285 5.05 73.12 -67.45
N ASN A 286 6.30 72.94 -67.06
CA ASN A 286 7.11 73.94 -66.37
C ASN A 286 7.99 74.79 -67.33
N SER A 287 7.65 74.96 -68.62
CA SER A 287 8.25 75.91 -69.53
C SER A 287 7.21 76.96 -69.95
N ARG A 288 6.85 77.85 -68.95
CA ARG A 288 6.46 79.26 -69.16
C ARG A 288 6.47 80.01 -67.86
#